data_9e597f76869ddbc8f924f1d2d18bb6f0
#
_entry.id   9e597f76869ddbc8f924f1d2d18bb6f0
#
_cell.length_a   1.000
_cell.length_b   1.000
_cell.length_c   1.000
_cell.angle_alpha   90.00
_cell.angle_beta   90.00
_cell.angle_gamma   90.00
#
_symmetry.space_group_name_H-M   'P 1'
#
loop_
_entity.id
_entity.type
_entity.pdbx_description
1 polymer ?
#
loop_
_entity_poly.entity_id
_entity_poly.type
_entity_poly.pdbx_seq_one_letter_code
_entity_poly.pdbx_strand_id
1 'polypeptide(L)'
;MNGQTGMRSLEELAADHLRGKSIFIRCDFNVPLAASEKGYYRVADDTRMRRFLDTTFKKIHELTDGDCRIIIGSHLGRPHKQKGHIGWDGIFNIQFVSSHFDTLIRSLYGDTYTIFPPEIIDSHMKHSLEVASHKRMPPGGIKFLPNLRYLLDPSKPDTYRKEFIYELANVSDVYINCAFGCSHRTTKSIKMLPQLMKTQNKLVVAGTLLNQEIKNLGTFGRRVISQPSKTVVIAGGSKVSDKINVLKQFVHTGV
;
A
#
# COMPACT_ATOMS: atom_id res chain seq x y z
N MET A 1 23.45 11.15 -18.22
CA MET A 1 23.34 10.46 -16.92
C MET A 1 22.07 9.65 -16.94
N ASN A 2 22.18 8.32 -17.03
CA ASN A 2 21.02 7.41 -17.03
C ASN A 2 20.30 7.54 -15.67
N GLY A 3 19.11 8.13 -15.69
CA GLY A 3 18.27 8.29 -14.52
C GLY A 3 17.68 6.98 -14.01
N GLN A 4 18.53 6.03 -13.65
CA GLN A 4 18.12 4.94 -12.78
C GLN A 4 17.88 5.56 -11.40
N THR A 5 16.61 5.76 -11.06
CA THR A 5 16.23 5.89 -9.66
C THR A 5 16.79 4.64 -8.98
N GLY A 6 17.68 4.76 -8.00
CA GLY A 6 18.35 3.62 -7.35
C GLY A 6 17.39 2.72 -6.54
N MET A 7 16.13 2.65 -6.96
CA MET A 7 15.06 1.86 -6.38
C MET A 7 14.75 0.67 -7.31
N ARG A 8 15.04 -0.52 -6.83
CA ARG A 8 14.70 -1.79 -7.50
C ARG A 8 13.18 -1.92 -7.66
N SER A 9 12.72 -2.47 -8.76
CA SER A 9 11.30 -2.67 -9.05
C SER A 9 10.93 -4.17 -9.06
N LEU A 10 9.64 -4.46 -8.92
CA LEU A 10 9.13 -5.83 -8.95
C LEU A 10 9.40 -6.51 -10.30
N GLU A 11 9.44 -5.75 -11.39
CA GLU A 11 9.73 -6.24 -12.74
C GLU A 11 11.15 -6.81 -12.90
N GLU A 12 12.06 -6.42 -12.03
CA GLU A 12 13.47 -6.87 -12.03
C GLU A 12 13.69 -8.15 -11.22
N LEU A 13 12.62 -8.68 -10.61
CA LEU A 13 12.72 -9.87 -9.76
C LEU A 13 12.52 -11.16 -10.56
N ALA A 14 13.25 -12.19 -10.14
CA ALA A 14 13.03 -13.57 -10.53
C ALA A 14 12.22 -14.33 -9.47
N ALA A 15 11.77 -15.53 -9.79
CA ALA A 15 10.89 -16.33 -8.92
C ALA A 15 11.51 -16.65 -7.55
N ASP A 16 12.80 -16.92 -7.48
CA ASP A 16 13.56 -17.25 -6.25
C ASP A 16 13.58 -16.10 -5.23
N HIS A 17 13.37 -14.87 -5.67
CA HIS A 17 13.26 -13.72 -4.79
C HIS A 17 11.94 -13.70 -3.99
N LEU A 18 10.89 -14.39 -4.47
CA LEU A 18 9.54 -14.34 -3.91
C LEU A 18 8.97 -15.69 -3.47
N ARG A 19 9.34 -16.80 -4.11
CA ARG A 19 8.85 -18.15 -3.76
C ARG A 19 9.21 -18.51 -2.34
N GLY A 20 8.25 -19.07 -1.61
CA GLY A 20 8.37 -19.45 -0.21
C GLY A 20 8.50 -18.25 0.77
N LYS A 21 8.51 -17.01 0.29
CA LYS A 21 8.73 -15.81 1.11
C LYS A 21 7.46 -15.25 1.72
N SER A 22 7.63 -14.51 2.82
CA SER A 22 6.62 -13.61 3.37
C SER A 22 6.79 -12.21 2.80
N ILE A 23 5.77 -11.73 2.10
CA ILE A 23 5.80 -10.49 1.34
C ILE A 23 4.85 -9.49 2.00
N PHE A 24 5.38 -8.40 2.57
CA PHE A 24 4.54 -7.29 2.98
C PHE A 24 4.33 -6.34 1.80
N ILE A 25 3.06 -6.04 1.50
CA ILE A 25 2.68 -5.11 0.43
C ILE A 25 1.97 -3.90 1.03
N ARG A 26 2.54 -2.72 0.84
CA ARG A 26 1.88 -1.46 1.18
C ARG A 26 0.99 -1.03 0.02
N CYS A 27 -0.32 -1.28 0.16
CA CYS A 27 -1.34 -0.95 -0.83
C CYS A 27 -2.03 0.40 -0.55
N ASP A 28 -2.62 1.00 -1.56
CA ASP A 28 -3.53 2.14 -1.42
C ASP A 28 -4.97 1.71 -1.75
N PHE A 29 -5.59 0.97 -0.82
CA PHE A 29 -6.99 0.56 -0.88
C PHE A 29 -7.90 1.54 -0.11
N ASN A 30 -7.57 2.83 -0.20
CA ASN A 30 -8.46 3.89 0.29
C ASN A 30 -9.58 4.12 -0.73
N VAL A 31 -10.50 3.18 -0.76
CA VAL A 31 -11.65 3.14 -1.67
C VAL A 31 -12.89 3.80 -1.06
N PRO A 32 -13.80 4.37 -1.86
CA PRO A 32 -15.07 4.86 -1.36
C PRO A 32 -15.95 3.70 -0.89
N LEU A 33 -16.67 3.93 0.21
CA LEU A 33 -17.66 3.00 0.74
C LEU A 33 -19.05 3.60 0.58
N ALA A 34 -20.02 2.77 0.24
CA ALA A 34 -21.45 3.10 0.24
C ALA A 34 -22.15 2.34 1.37
N ALA A 35 -23.05 3.03 2.08
CA ALA A 35 -23.93 2.38 3.03
C ALA A 35 -25.03 1.61 2.29
N SER A 36 -25.36 0.41 2.77
CA SER A 36 -26.55 -0.32 2.35
C SER A 36 -27.75 0.11 3.21
N GLU A 37 -28.96 -0.20 2.75
CA GLU A 37 -30.22 0.06 3.49
C GLU A 37 -30.26 -0.61 4.88
N LYS A 38 -29.49 -1.68 5.07
CA LYS A 38 -29.36 -2.41 6.35
C LYS A 38 -28.23 -1.90 7.24
N GLY A 39 -27.64 -0.74 6.93
CA GLY A 39 -26.53 -0.15 7.72
C GLY A 39 -25.15 -0.82 7.53
N TYR A 40 -25.02 -1.77 6.62
CA TYR A 40 -23.73 -2.34 6.25
C TYR A 40 -23.01 -1.48 5.22
N TYR A 41 -21.68 -1.48 5.25
CA TYR A 41 -20.88 -0.80 4.24
C TYR A 41 -20.37 -1.78 3.19
N ARG A 42 -20.30 -1.31 1.93
CA ARG A 42 -19.70 -2.04 0.81
C ARG A 42 -18.76 -1.12 0.03
N VAL A 43 -17.79 -1.72 -0.64
CA VAL A 43 -16.93 -0.99 -1.58
C VAL A 43 -17.78 -0.48 -2.75
N ALA A 44 -17.76 0.84 -2.96
CA ALA A 44 -18.53 1.49 -4.03
C ALA A 44 -17.75 1.59 -5.34
N ASP A 45 -16.41 1.67 -5.24
CA ASP A 45 -15.50 1.70 -6.39
C ASP A 45 -14.25 0.88 -6.04
N ASP A 46 -14.02 -0.19 -6.77
CA ASP A 46 -12.91 -1.12 -6.58
C ASP A 46 -11.75 -0.93 -7.59
N THR A 47 -11.78 0.15 -8.37
CA THR A 47 -10.78 0.43 -9.43
C THR A 47 -9.33 0.29 -8.93
N ARG A 48 -9.04 0.76 -7.71
CA ARG A 48 -7.69 0.66 -7.11
C ARG A 48 -7.28 -0.79 -6.83
N MET A 49 -8.26 -1.60 -6.40
CA MET A 49 -8.02 -3.01 -6.08
C MET A 49 -7.82 -3.80 -7.37
N ARG A 50 -8.65 -3.58 -8.40
CA ARG A 50 -8.50 -4.21 -9.72
C ARG A 50 -7.16 -3.85 -10.35
N ARG A 51 -6.77 -2.58 -10.37
CA ARG A 51 -5.46 -2.17 -10.89
C ARG A 51 -4.29 -2.85 -10.16
N PHE A 52 -4.39 -3.03 -8.86
CA PHE A 52 -3.40 -3.79 -8.09
C PHE A 52 -3.37 -5.26 -8.51
N LEU A 53 -4.54 -5.90 -8.65
CA LEU A 53 -4.67 -7.30 -9.07
C LEU A 53 -4.13 -7.51 -10.49
N ASP A 54 -4.47 -6.62 -11.42
CA ASP A 54 -4.09 -6.70 -12.84
C ASP A 54 -2.61 -6.39 -13.10
N THR A 55 -1.90 -5.82 -12.12
CA THR A 55 -0.51 -5.40 -12.28
C THR A 55 0.41 -6.08 -11.26
N THR A 56 0.54 -5.49 -10.07
CA THR A 56 1.49 -5.97 -9.04
C THR A 56 1.18 -7.40 -8.59
N PHE A 57 -0.09 -7.70 -8.30
CA PHE A 57 -0.46 -9.03 -7.84
C PHE A 57 -0.29 -10.09 -8.93
N LYS A 58 -0.73 -9.78 -10.16
CA LYS A 58 -0.51 -10.63 -11.33
C LYS A 58 0.96 -10.99 -11.48
N LYS A 59 1.86 -10.00 -11.35
CA LYS A 59 3.31 -10.24 -11.44
C LYS A 59 3.83 -11.14 -10.31
N ILE A 60 3.32 -10.97 -9.09
CA ILE A 60 3.66 -11.86 -7.97
C ILE A 60 3.17 -13.28 -8.27
N HIS A 61 1.93 -13.44 -8.73
CA HIS A 61 1.38 -14.74 -9.10
C HIS A 61 2.20 -15.44 -10.19
N GLU A 62 2.53 -14.74 -11.27
CA GLU A 62 3.37 -15.25 -12.36
C GLU A 62 4.73 -15.77 -11.87
N LEU A 63 5.31 -15.14 -10.84
CA LEU A 63 6.60 -15.52 -10.28
C LEU A 63 6.50 -16.66 -9.26
N THR A 64 5.38 -16.79 -8.56
CA THR A 64 5.26 -17.68 -7.39
C THR A 64 4.28 -18.82 -7.56
N ASP A 65 3.29 -18.66 -8.44
CA ASP A 65 2.15 -19.58 -8.59
C ASP A 65 1.46 -19.89 -7.25
N GLY A 66 1.32 -18.86 -6.40
CA GLY A 66 0.77 -19.00 -5.03
C GLY A 66 1.76 -19.46 -3.97
N ASP A 67 2.97 -19.89 -4.34
CA ASP A 67 4.00 -20.27 -3.36
C ASP A 67 4.66 -19.05 -2.71
N CYS A 68 3.85 -18.30 -2.00
CA CYS A 68 4.29 -17.20 -1.14
C CYS A 68 3.22 -16.90 -0.08
N ARG A 69 3.56 -16.08 0.89
CA ARG A 69 2.63 -15.56 1.91
C ARG A 69 2.59 -14.06 1.80
N ILE A 70 1.39 -13.49 1.83
CA ILE A 70 1.22 -12.05 1.59
C ILE A 70 0.60 -11.39 2.81
N ILE A 71 1.16 -10.26 3.21
CA ILE A 71 0.62 -9.38 4.25
C ILE A 71 0.25 -8.07 3.58
N ILE A 72 -1.03 -7.73 3.55
CA ILE A 72 -1.52 -6.47 2.96
C ILE A 72 -1.72 -5.43 4.05
N GLY A 73 -1.00 -4.31 3.90
CA GLY A 73 -1.17 -3.13 4.73
C GLY A 73 -1.73 -1.96 3.92
N SER A 74 -2.91 -1.47 4.29
CA SER A 74 -3.51 -0.30 3.68
C SER A 74 -4.10 0.66 4.71
N HIS A 75 -4.53 1.83 4.26
CA HIS A 75 -5.34 2.74 5.05
C HIS A 75 -6.72 2.89 4.41
N LEU A 76 -7.69 3.26 5.21
CA LEU A 76 -9.05 3.55 4.77
C LEU A 76 -9.55 4.80 5.51
N GLY A 77 -10.00 5.81 4.75
CA GLY A 77 -10.57 7.04 5.26
C GLY A 77 -9.64 7.84 6.18
N ARG A 78 -10.24 8.65 7.05
CA ARG A 78 -9.54 9.49 8.05
C ARG A 78 -10.18 9.33 9.44
N PRO A 79 -9.95 8.20 10.12
CA PRO A 79 -10.63 7.87 11.38
C PRO A 79 -10.49 8.95 12.47
N HIS A 80 -9.33 9.63 12.55
CA HIS A 80 -9.09 10.67 13.56
C HIS A 80 -9.85 11.99 13.35
N LYS A 81 -10.46 12.19 12.18
CA LYS A 81 -11.20 13.43 11.87
C LYS A 81 -12.70 13.31 12.09
N GLN A 82 -13.21 12.14 12.39
CA GLN A 82 -14.62 11.90 12.65
C GLN A 82 -14.86 11.63 14.14
N LYS A 83 -15.48 12.60 14.83
CA LYS A 83 -15.93 12.42 16.21
C LYS A 83 -16.99 11.31 16.27
N GLY A 84 -16.84 10.35 17.17
CA GLY A 84 -17.83 9.30 17.43
C GLY A 84 -17.64 7.97 16.69
N HIS A 85 -16.69 7.84 15.77
CA HIS A 85 -16.43 6.58 15.04
C HIS A 85 -14.98 6.10 15.20
N ILE A 86 -14.43 6.28 16.41
CA ILE A 86 -13.05 5.90 16.76
C ILE A 86 -13.05 4.45 17.28
N GLY A 87 -13.62 3.54 16.53
CA GLY A 87 -13.65 2.13 16.90
C GLY A 87 -13.29 1.24 15.72
N TRP A 88 -12.87 0.04 16.04
CA TRP A 88 -12.63 -1.01 15.07
C TRP A 88 -13.90 -1.41 14.30
N ASP A 89 -15.06 -1.10 14.88
CA ASP A 89 -16.40 -1.42 14.35
C ASP A 89 -16.95 -0.33 13.40
N GLY A 90 -16.20 0.74 13.20
CA GLY A 90 -16.64 1.88 12.39
C GLY A 90 -16.47 1.67 10.90
N ILE A 91 -17.03 2.63 10.13
CA ILE A 91 -16.94 2.71 8.66
C ILE A 91 -15.51 2.55 8.11
N PHE A 92 -14.47 2.81 8.91
CA PHE A 92 -13.08 2.68 8.50
C PHE A 92 -12.46 1.32 8.87
N ASN A 93 -13.28 0.33 9.20
CA ASN A 93 -12.83 -1.05 9.33
C ASN A 93 -12.44 -1.59 7.94
N ILE A 94 -11.20 -2.02 7.80
CA ILE A 94 -10.68 -2.54 6.54
C ILE A 94 -11.26 -3.93 6.18
N GLN A 95 -12.06 -4.53 7.05
CA GLN A 95 -12.73 -5.79 6.80
C GLN A 95 -13.65 -5.72 5.57
N PHE A 96 -14.32 -4.58 5.33
CA PHE A 96 -15.13 -4.39 4.12
C PHE A 96 -14.27 -4.49 2.85
N VAL A 97 -13.06 -3.97 2.90
CA VAL A 97 -12.09 -4.03 1.82
C VAL A 97 -11.58 -5.47 1.63
N SER A 98 -11.23 -6.17 2.73
CA SER A 98 -10.72 -7.55 2.64
C SER A 98 -11.78 -8.53 2.14
N SER A 99 -13.04 -8.38 2.55
CA SER A 99 -14.15 -9.21 2.05
C SER A 99 -14.42 -8.99 0.57
N HIS A 100 -14.37 -7.73 0.10
CA HIS A 100 -14.50 -7.44 -1.33
C HIS A 100 -13.31 -7.97 -2.12
N PHE A 101 -12.09 -7.85 -1.58
CA PHE A 101 -10.88 -8.40 -2.18
C PHE A 101 -10.94 -9.92 -2.30
N ASP A 102 -11.48 -10.65 -1.31
CA ASP A 102 -11.69 -12.09 -1.37
C ASP A 102 -12.56 -12.47 -2.58
N THR A 103 -13.66 -11.74 -2.79
CA THR A 103 -14.52 -11.95 -3.98
C THR A 103 -13.76 -11.76 -5.29
N LEU A 104 -12.95 -10.70 -5.39
CA LEU A 104 -12.18 -10.41 -6.61
C LEU A 104 -11.10 -11.47 -6.85
N ILE A 105 -10.36 -11.86 -5.82
CA ILE A 105 -9.25 -12.80 -5.99
C ILE A 105 -9.73 -14.20 -6.33
N ARG A 106 -10.85 -14.66 -5.73
CA ARG A 106 -11.48 -15.94 -6.07
C ARG A 106 -11.97 -15.97 -7.51
N SER A 107 -12.50 -14.85 -8.02
CA SER A 107 -12.94 -14.77 -9.42
C SER A 107 -11.79 -14.86 -10.42
N LEU A 108 -10.57 -14.47 -10.04
CA LEU A 108 -9.39 -14.46 -10.92
C LEU A 108 -8.51 -15.70 -10.79
N TYR A 109 -8.38 -16.24 -9.57
CA TYR A 109 -7.39 -17.26 -9.23
C TYR A 109 -7.99 -18.49 -8.53
N GLY A 110 -9.34 -18.59 -8.43
CA GLY A 110 -10.00 -19.71 -7.76
C GLY A 110 -9.56 -19.83 -6.31
N ASP A 111 -9.27 -21.04 -5.89
CA ASP A 111 -8.85 -21.38 -4.53
C ASP A 111 -7.33 -21.34 -4.29
N THR A 112 -6.56 -20.80 -5.25
CA THR A 112 -5.09 -20.64 -5.10
C THR A 112 -4.73 -19.81 -3.89
N TYR A 113 -5.58 -18.85 -3.51
CA TYR A 113 -5.34 -17.94 -2.40
C TYR A 113 -6.43 -18.02 -1.33
N THR A 114 -6.01 -17.90 -0.08
CA THR A 114 -6.91 -17.87 1.08
C THR A 114 -6.76 -16.53 1.80
N ILE A 115 -7.87 -15.79 1.95
CA ILE A 115 -7.87 -14.51 2.65
C ILE A 115 -8.07 -14.71 4.15
N PHE A 116 -7.15 -14.18 4.93
CA PHE A 116 -7.24 -14.03 6.37
C PHE A 116 -7.62 -12.56 6.67
N PRO A 117 -8.88 -12.30 7.09
CA PRO A 117 -9.34 -10.94 7.33
C PRO A 117 -8.58 -10.30 8.50
N PRO A 118 -8.65 -8.96 8.65
CA PRO A 118 -8.10 -8.29 9.82
C PRO A 118 -8.81 -8.77 11.08
N GLU A 119 -8.04 -9.19 12.06
CA GLU A 119 -8.59 -9.51 13.37
C GLU A 119 -8.78 -8.23 14.17
N ILE A 120 -9.94 -8.09 14.79
CA ILE A 120 -10.22 -7.06 15.79
C ILE A 120 -9.59 -7.57 17.08
N ILE A 121 -8.38 -7.11 17.38
CA ILE A 121 -7.71 -7.50 18.62
C ILE A 121 -7.59 -6.27 19.50
N ASP A 122 -8.19 -6.41 20.66
CA ASP A 122 -8.03 -5.51 21.78
C ASP A 122 -6.54 -5.43 22.14
N SER A 123 -5.99 -4.22 22.09
CA SER A 123 -4.67 -3.78 22.58
C SER A 123 -3.38 -4.53 22.16
N HIS A 124 -3.39 -5.74 21.62
CA HIS A 124 -2.18 -6.55 21.39
C HIS A 124 -2.05 -7.05 19.96
N MET A 125 -1.44 -6.23 19.11
CA MET A 125 -1.10 -6.52 17.71
C MET A 125 -0.27 -7.78 17.48
N LYS A 126 0.40 -8.30 18.51
CA LYS A 126 1.23 -9.51 18.42
C LYS A 126 0.52 -10.66 17.75
N HIS A 127 -0.76 -10.87 18.05
CA HIS A 127 -1.51 -12.04 17.55
C HIS A 127 -1.76 -11.99 16.05
N SER A 128 -2.07 -10.82 15.46
CA SER A 128 -2.32 -10.71 14.01
C SER A 128 -1.04 -10.86 13.17
N LEU A 129 0.11 -10.46 13.72
CA LEU A 129 1.41 -10.65 13.08
C LEU A 129 1.97 -12.05 13.29
N GLU A 130 1.66 -12.69 14.42
CA GLU A 130 1.99 -14.10 14.64
C GLU A 130 1.27 -15.04 13.66
N VAL A 131 0.01 -14.74 13.32
CA VAL A 131 -0.72 -15.49 12.30
C VAL A 131 -0.11 -15.28 10.91
N ALA A 132 0.40 -14.08 10.63
CA ALA A 132 1.07 -13.76 9.37
C ALA A 132 2.49 -14.35 9.27
N SER A 133 3.04 -14.89 10.37
CA SER A 133 4.38 -15.47 10.37
C SER A 133 4.46 -16.71 9.46
N HIS A 134 5.64 -16.98 8.90
CA HIS A 134 5.94 -18.14 8.05
C HIS A 134 5.45 -19.48 8.58
N LYS A 135 5.34 -19.62 9.90
CA LYS A 135 5.02 -20.89 10.55
C LYS A 135 3.53 -21.21 10.64
N ARG A 136 2.64 -20.19 10.47
CA ARG A 136 1.20 -20.35 10.71
C ARG A 136 0.31 -20.09 9.49
N MET A 137 0.76 -19.32 8.51
CA MET A 137 0.00 -19.06 7.29
C MET A 137 0.48 -19.98 6.17
N PRO A 138 -0.41 -20.74 5.50
CA PRO A 138 -0.02 -21.64 4.41
C PRO A 138 0.47 -20.82 3.19
N PRO A 139 1.19 -21.44 2.24
CA PRO A 139 1.39 -20.86 0.92
C PRO A 139 0.05 -20.44 0.30
N GLY A 140 0.01 -19.34 -0.45
CA GLY A 140 -1.22 -18.74 -0.94
C GLY A 140 -2.04 -17.98 0.11
N GLY A 141 -1.59 -17.95 1.37
CA GLY A 141 -2.25 -17.15 2.41
C GLY A 141 -2.03 -15.66 2.22
N ILE A 142 -3.11 -14.87 2.33
CA ILE A 142 -3.10 -13.41 2.27
C ILE A 142 -3.72 -12.85 3.55
N LYS A 143 -2.91 -12.28 4.42
CA LYS A 143 -3.37 -11.62 5.65
C LYS A 143 -3.58 -10.13 5.43
N PHE A 144 -4.79 -9.65 5.69
CA PHE A 144 -5.04 -8.21 5.79
C PHE A 144 -4.71 -7.73 7.20
N LEU A 145 -3.91 -6.66 7.28
CA LEU A 145 -3.72 -5.95 8.53
C LEU A 145 -4.90 -5.01 8.78
N PRO A 146 -5.20 -4.69 10.03
CA PRO A 146 -6.11 -3.61 10.37
C PRO A 146 -5.68 -2.29 9.73
N ASN A 147 -6.61 -1.33 9.62
CA ASN A 147 -6.33 -0.03 9.03
C ASN A 147 -5.08 0.62 9.66
N LEU A 148 -4.05 0.82 8.84
CA LEU A 148 -2.76 1.36 9.29
C LEU A 148 -2.85 2.74 9.93
N ARG A 149 -3.95 3.48 9.70
CA ARG A 149 -4.17 4.76 10.39
C ARG A 149 -4.59 4.59 11.85
N TYR A 150 -5.14 3.45 12.23
CA TYR A 150 -5.33 3.11 13.65
C TYR A 150 -4.03 2.60 14.28
N LEU A 151 -3.30 1.75 13.57
CA LEU A 151 -2.10 1.10 14.10
C LEU A 151 -0.93 2.08 14.28
N LEU A 152 -0.79 2.99 13.34
CA LEU A 152 0.30 3.97 13.28
C LEU A 152 -0.19 5.38 13.64
N ASP A 153 -1.29 5.48 14.38
CA ASP A 153 -1.85 6.75 14.84
C ASP A 153 -0.80 7.56 15.63
N PRO A 154 -0.56 8.83 15.25
CA PRO A 154 0.33 9.72 15.99
C PRO A 154 -0.05 9.93 17.47
N SER A 155 -1.32 9.76 17.85
CA SER A 155 -1.76 9.83 19.24
C SER A 155 -1.30 8.66 20.10
N LYS A 156 -0.93 7.52 19.48
CA LYS A 156 -0.38 6.37 20.20
C LYS A 156 1.08 6.61 20.58
N PRO A 157 1.58 5.99 21.67
CA PRO A 157 2.98 6.06 22.05
C PRO A 157 3.91 5.70 20.88
N ASP A 158 5.03 6.40 20.76
CA ASP A 158 5.98 6.14 19.66
C ASP A 158 6.64 4.76 19.79
N THR A 159 6.81 4.28 21.02
CA THR A 159 7.28 2.92 21.33
C THR A 159 6.37 1.87 20.71
N TYR A 160 5.06 1.93 20.96
CA TYR A 160 4.07 1.03 20.38
C TYR A 160 4.14 1.02 18.84
N ARG A 161 4.20 2.20 18.23
CA ARG A 161 4.28 2.32 16.77
C ARG A 161 5.59 1.79 16.19
N LYS A 162 6.69 1.87 16.93
CA LYS A 162 7.99 1.30 16.57
C LYS A 162 7.97 -0.22 16.72
N GLU A 163 7.49 -0.74 17.83
CA GLU A 163 7.37 -2.19 18.05
C GLU A 163 6.59 -2.86 16.93
N PHE A 164 5.44 -2.30 16.55
CA PHE A 164 4.69 -2.80 15.41
C PHE A 164 5.52 -2.87 14.12
N ILE A 165 6.30 -1.83 13.82
CA ILE A 165 7.16 -1.80 12.63
C ILE A 165 8.30 -2.81 12.74
N TYR A 166 8.91 -3.00 13.90
CA TYR A 166 9.94 -4.01 14.13
C TYR A 166 9.39 -5.43 13.95
N GLU A 167 8.22 -5.71 14.52
CA GLU A 167 7.57 -7.01 14.37
C GLU A 167 7.19 -7.29 12.91
N LEU A 168 6.62 -6.30 12.21
CA LEU A 168 6.29 -6.42 10.80
C LEU A 168 7.54 -6.64 9.93
N ALA A 169 8.63 -5.96 10.24
CA ALA A 169 9.91 -6.19 9.58
C ALA A 169 10.44 -7.60 9.84
N ASN A 170 10.26 -8.14 11.04
CA ASN A 170 10.74 -9.48 11.40
C ASN A 170 9.99 -10.60 10.67
N VAL A 171 8.66 -10.47 10.53
CA VAL A 171 7.84 -11.50 9.87
C VAL A 171 7.85 -11.41 8.35
N SER A 172 8.40 -10.37 7.77
CA SER A 172 8.45 -10.13 6.33
C SER A 172 9.85 -10.31 5.77
N ASP A 173 9.99 -11.01 4.65
CA ASP A 173 11.24 -11.15 3.90
C ASP A 173 11.37 -10.08 2.83
N VAL A 174 10.22 -9.67 2.26
CA VAL A 174 10.14 -8.75 1.15
C VAL A 174 9.16 -7.63 1.46
N TYR A 175 9.53 -6.39 1.12
CA TYR A 175 8.67 -5.22 1.16
C TYR A 175 8.38 -4.72 -0.25
N ILE A 176 7.10 -4.59 -0.60
CA ILE A 176 6.65 -4.02 -1.87
C ILE A 176 5.80 -2.78 -1.60
N ASN A 177 6.17 -1.64 -2.19
CA ASN A 177 5.36 -0.42 -2.11
C ASN A 177 4.54 -0.22 -3.39
N CYS A 178 3.21 -0.28 -3.25
CA CYS A 178 2.24 0.02 -4.31
C CYS A 178 1.47 1.32 -4.06
N ALA A 179 1.74 2.02 -2.95
CA ALA A 179 0.96 3.15 -2.50
C ALA A 179 1.56 4.49 -2.98
N PHE A 180 1.57 4.74 -4.29
CA PHE A 180 2.07 6.01 -4.85
C PHE A 180 1.39 7.23 -4.22
N GLY A 181 0.07 7.25 -4.09
CA GLY A 181 -0.68 8.37 -3.50
C GLY A 181 -0.30 8.71 -2.05
N CYS A 182 0.39 7.80 -1.35
CA CYS A 182 0.87 7.97 0.01
C CYS A 182 2.38 8.20 0.11
N SER A 183 3.13 8.10 -0.99
CA SER A 183 4.61 8.10 -0.99
C SER A 183 5.22 9.44 -0.55
N HIS A 184 4.46 10.53 -0.68
CA HIS A 184 4.84 11.85 -0.16
C HIS A 184 4.78 11.97 1.37
N ARG A 185 4.23 10.96 2.07
CA ARG A 185 4.05 11.00 3.53
C ARG A 185 5.18 10.28 4.25
N THR A 186 5.63 10.85 5.35
CA THR A 186 6.67 10.26 6.23
C THR A 186 6.11 9.27 7.25
N THR A 187 5.05 8.52 6.89
CA THR A 187 4.49 7.51 7.80
C THR A 187 5.46 6.35 7.99
N LYS A 188 5.42 5.72 9.17
CA LYS A 188 6.35 4.64 9.53
C LYS A 188 6.31 3.47 8.55
N SER A 189 5.14 3.13 8.01
CA SER A 189 5.00 2.05 7.01
C SER A 189 5.60 2.39 5.63
N ILE A 190 5.76 3.69 5.30
CA ILE A 190 6.33 4.14 4.02
C ILE A 190 7.82 4.45 4.14
N LYS A 191 8.27 4.95 5.29
CA LYS A 191 9.66 5.39 5.50
C LYS A 191 10.44 4.44 6.41
N MET A 192 9.99 4.25 7.64
CA MET A 192 10.74 3.50 8.64
C MET A 192 10.85 2.01 8.31
N LEU A 193 9.75 1.38 7.94
CA LEU A 193 9.72 -0.06 7.66
C LEU A 193 10.68 -0.46 6.53
N PRO A 194 10.63 0.15 5.32
CA PRO A 194 11.56 -0.21 4.26
C PRO A 194 13.02 0.13 4.60
N GLN A 195 13.28 1.20 5.37
CA GLN A 195 14.64 1.50 5.84
C GLN A 195 15.15 0.40 6.78
N LEU A 196 14.33 0.01 7.77
CA LEU A 196 14.67 -1.07 8.70
C LEU A 196 14.91 -2.40 7.97
N MET A 197 14.05 -2.77 7.02
CA MET A 197 14.22 -4.00 6.26
C MET A 197 15.50 -3.99 5.42
N LYS A 198 15.90 -2.84 4.86
CA LYS A 198 17.18 -2.68 4.17
C LYS A 198 18.37 -2.89 5.11
N THR A 199 18.33 -2.38 6.35
CA THR A 199 19.42 -2.63 7.33
C THR A 199 19.51 -4.10 7.75
N GLN A 200 18.43 -4.86 7.59
CA GLN A 200 18.38 -6.31 7.78
C GLN A 200 18.73 -7.12 6.52
N ASN A 201 19.24 -6.47 5.46
CA ASN A 201 19.53 -7.08 4.15
C ASN A 201 18.30 -7.73 3.49
N LYS A 202 17.09 -7.27 3.80
CA LYS A 202 15.85 -7.75 3.20
C LYS A 202 15.52 -7.00 1.92
N LEU A 203 14.75 -7.64 1.05
CA LEU A 203 14.40 -7.09 -0.25
C LEU A 203 13.34 -5.99 -0.11
N VAL A 204 13.61 -4.83 -0.70
CA VAL A 204 12.72 -3.66 -0.72
C VAL A 204 12.59 -3.16 -2.14
N VAL A 205 11.37 -3.20 -2.70
CA VAL A 205 11.12 -2.87 -4.10
C VAL A 205 9.88 -1.99 -4.29
N ALA A 206 9.84 -1.29 -5.41
CA ALA A 206 8.62 -0.67 -5.91
C ALA A 206 7.74 -1.73 -6.57
N GLY A 207 6.46 -1.75 -6.24
CA GLY A 207 5.47 -2.49 -7.01
C GLY A 207 5.22 -1.85 -8.37
N THR A 208 4.61 -2.59 -9.28
CA THR A 208 4.37 -2.19 -10.68
C THR A 208 3.73 -0.81 -10.80
N LEU A 209 2.66 -0.55 -10.02
CA LEU A 209 1.97 0.74 -10.04
C LEU A 209 2.89 1.90 -9.63
N LEU A 210 3.63 1.76 -8.55
CA LEU A 210 4.55 2.80 -8.08
C LEU A 210 5.67 3.04 -9.10
N ASN A 211 6.21 1.98 -9.67
CA ASN A 211 7.28 2.05 -10.67
C ASN A 211 6.81 2.78 -11.94
N GLN A 212 5.61 2.48 -12.43
CA GLN A 212 5.00 3.16 -13.58
C GLN A 212 4.84 4.66 -13.32
N GLU A 213 4.29 5.05 -12.17
CA GLU A 213 4.11 6.47 -11.83
C GLU A 213 5.45 7.22 -11.73
N ILE A 214 6.47 6.61 -11.13
CA ILE A 214 7.82 7.21 -11.04
C ILE A 214 8.42 7.40 -12.45
N LYS A 215 8.30 6.40 -13.33
CA LYS A 215 8.77 6.49 -14.71
C LYS A 215 8.04 7.59 -15.49
N ASN A 216 6.72 7.65 -15.37
CA ASN A 216 5.90 8.64 -16.05
C ASN A 216 6.23 10.06 -15.58
N LEU A 217 6.29 10.29 -14.27
CA LEU A 217 6.65 11.59 -13.71
C LEU A 217 8.08 11.99 -14.05
N GLY A 218 9.02 11.06 -14.00
CA GLY A 218 10.41 11.33 -14.39
C GLY A 218 10.53 11.72 -15.86
N THR A 219 9.80 11.06 -16.74
CA THR A 219 9.76 11.39 -18.17
C THR A 219 9.10 12.75 -18.43
N PHE A 220 7.96 12.99 -17.77
CA PHE A 220 7.26 14.27 -17.85
C PHE A 220 8.16 15.41 -17.33
N GLY A 221 8.77 15.27 -16.14
CA GLY A 221 9.65 16.29 -15.58
C GLY A 221 10.82 16.63 -16.49
N ARG A 222 11.47 15.65 -17.12
CA ARG A 222 12.52 15.90 -18.11
C ARG A 222 12.01 16.69 -19.32
N ARG A 223 10.82 16.38 -19.84
CA ARG A 223 10.20 17.11 -20.95
C ARG A 223 9.90 18.56 -20.58
N VAL A 224 9.32 18.79 -19.42
CA VAL A 224 9.03 20.15 -18.92
C VAL A 224 10.31 20.99 -18.84
N ILE A 225 11.39 20.43 -18.27
CA ILE A 225 12.67 21.13 -18.14
C ILE A 225 13.33 21.38 -19.49
N SER A 226 13.28 20.41 -20.41
CA SER A 226 13.95 20.54 -21.71
C SER A 226 13.17 21.35 -22.76
N GLN A 227 11.84 21.44 -22.63
CA GLN A 227 10.95 22.12 -23.59
C GLN A 227 9.83 22.88 -22.85
N PRO A 228 10.16 23.86 -22.01
CA PRO A 228 9.16 24.57 -21.22
C PRO A 228 8.13 25.29 -22.10
N SER A 229 8.55 25.90 -23.21
CA SER A 229 7.69 26.60 -24.17
C SER A 229 6.65 25.73 -24.89
N LYS A 230 6.80 24.37 -24.82
CA LYS A 230 5.82 23.41 -25.34
C LYS A 230 4.93 22.81 -24.27
N THR A 231 5.04 23.30 -23.03
CA THR A 231 4.29 22.78 -21.88
C THR A 231 3.19 23.73 -21.50
N VAL A 232 1.98 23.22 -21.37
CA VAL A 232 0.83 23.98 -20.84
C VAL A 232 0.37 23.33 -19.55
N VAL A 233 0.25 24.13 -18.50
CA VAL A 233 -0.25 23.67 -17.18
C VAL A 233 -1.69 24.13 -17.00
N ILE A 234 -2.60 23.19 -16.83
CA ILE A 234 -3.99 23.45 -16.48
C ILE A 234 -4.17 23.11 -14.99
N ALA A 235 -4.38 24.12 -14.17
CA ALA A 235 -4.55 23.96 -12.73
C ALA A 235 -5.99 24.31 -12.30
N GLY A 236 -6.61 23.42 -11.53
CA GLY A 236 -7.97 23.63 -11.02
C GLY A 236 -8.18 22.94 -9.67
N GLY A 237 -9.33 23.18 -9.03
CA GLY A 237 -9.77 22.54 -7.78
C GLY A 237 -10.11 23.53 -6.67
N SER A 238 -10.77 23.05 -5.63
CA SER A 238 -11.38 23.87 -4.56
C SER A 238 -10.37 24.55 -3.60
N LYS A 239 -9.12 24.07 -3.51
CA LYS A 239 -8.09 24.61 -2.61
C LYS A 239 -6.90 25.10 -3.42
N VAL A 240 -6.87 26.38 -3.67
CA VAL A 240 -5.76 27.04 -4.40
C VAL A 240 -4.46 26.98 -3.60
N SER A 241 -4.53 27.16 -2.27
CA SER A 241 -3.36 27.13 -1.38
C SER A 241 -2.48 25.90 -1.52
N ASP A 242 -3.09 24.72 -1.71
CA ASP A 242 -2.34 23.47 -1.83
C ASP A 242 -1.54 23.37 -3.14
N LYS A 243 -1.79 24.25 -4.11
CA LYS A 243 -1.20 24.24 -5.45
C LYS A 243 -0.21 25.37 -5.70
N ILE A 244 -0.22 26.42 -4.89
CA ILE A 244 0.64 27.61 -5.08
C ILE A 244 2.12 27.23 -5.24
N ASN A 245 2.61 26.32 -4.41
CA ASN A 245 4.02 25.91 -4.47
C ASN A 245 4.36 25.15 -5.74
N VAL A 246 3.43 24.34 -6.25
CA VAL A 246 3.59 23.61 -7.51
C VAL A 246 3.57 24.59 -8.68
N LEU A 247 2.64 25.55 -8.69
CA LEU A 247 2.56 26.58 -9.73
C LEU A 247 3.80 27.47 -9.74
N LYS A 248 4.29 27.91 -8.58
CA LYS A 248 5.56 28.65 -8.47
C LYS A 248 6.72 27.87 -9.09
N GLN A 249 6.79 26.56 -8.85
CA GLN A 249 7.83 25.72 -9.41
C GLN A 249 7.76 25.66 -10.95
N PHE A 250 6.56 25.56 -11.53
CA PHE A 250 6.39 25.62 -12.99
C PHE A 250 6.87 26.97 -13.56
N VAL A 251 6.46 28.07 -12.96
CA VAL A 251 6.93 29.41 -13.36
C VAL A 251 8.46 29.52 -13.30
N HIS A 252 9.10 28.98 -12.25
CA HIS A 252 10.56 28.96 -12.16
C HIS A 252 11.24 28.11 -13.23
N THR A 253 10.54 27.10 -13.77
CA THR A 253 11.04 26.26 -14.87
C THR A 253 10.75 26.84 -16.26
N GLY A 254 10.11 28.01 -16.34
CA GLY A 254 9.81 28.71 -17.58
C GLY A 254 8.54 28.23 -18.30
N VAL A 255 7.61 27.59 -17.55
CA VAL A 255 6.30 27.13 -18.05
C VAL A 255 5.21 28.12 -17.67
#